data_8f899b3ad817e35a2aca21e231d32569
#
_entry.id   8f899b3ad817e35a2aca21e231d32569
#
_cell.length_a   1.000
_cell.length_b   1.000
_cell.length_c   1.000
_cell.angle_alpha   90.00
_cell.angle_beta   90.00
_cell.angle_gamma   90.00
#
_symmetry.space_group_name_H-M   'P 1'
#
loop_
_entity.id
_entity.type
_entity.pdbx_description
1 polymer ?
#
loop_
_entity_poly.entity_id
_entity_poly.type
_entity_poly.pdbx_seq_one_letter_code
_entity_poly.pdbx_strand_id
1 'polypeptide(L)'
;MEELETTPLVKKRQPHMSNTEIRGRFVWHELMTTDPQAAAAFYSKVLPWKTQASGMPDYTLWVAGKTQTGGLMAQPESARQSGAPPSWLIYIGTPDVDATAAAAERLGGKVLRAPADIPTVGRFAVLSDPQGAAFAVFTPISSPAGGAPASDFSWHELATSDAQGALAFYSELFGWGRGPAHDMGPSGIYQIIEHGGAQVGGVYKLMDASKPPHWLTYIRVASADRAAAAAKAAGGQVTQGPMEVPGGSRIAQIVDPQGGAFAVHELAKPAAAASAAKPAKPAATTTSAAKPATTRAPSKAAAKRPARKAASRPAKRAAAKARKRPAPSKRSAAKSSRKKAASKRTPRRKSAAKKSARRPARKSARRGK
;
A
#
# COMPACT_ATOMS: atom_id res chain seq x y z
N MET A 1 -58.20 3.82 36.57
CA MET A 1 -56.98 3.03 36.49
C MET A 1 -56.67 2.90 34.98
N GLU A 2 -55.81 3.76 34.53
CA GLU A 2 -55.40 3.86 33.11
C GLU A 2 -54.12 3.06 32.95
N GLU A 3 -54.16 2.00 32.15
CA GLU A 3 -53.00 1.20 31.80
C GLU A 3 -52.15 1.96 30.79
N LEU A 4 -50.95 2.36 31.19
CA LEU A 4 -49.94 2.92 30.31
C LEU A 4 -49.31 1.79 29.47
N GLU A 5 -49.69 1.68 28.20
CA GLU A 5 -49.03 0.86 27.21
C GLU A 5 -47.57 1.37 26.96
N THR A 6 -46.63 0.61 27.42
CA THR A 6 -45.21 0.83 27.11
C THR A 6 -44.90 0.28 25.72
N THR A 7 -44.83 1.14 24.73
CA THR A 7 -44.36 0.82 23.38
C THR A 7 -42.87 0.47 23.45
N PRO A 8 -42.42 -0.71 22.96
CA PRO A 8 -41.01 -1.07 22.98
C PRO A 8 -40.23 -0.20 21.98
N LEU A 9 -39.20 0.48 22.48
CA LEU A 9 -38.21 1.20 21.66
C LEU A 9 -37.55 0.22 20.67
N VAL A 10 -37.95 0.31 19.41
CA VAL A 10 -37.27 -0.36 18.30
C VAL A 10 -35.88 0.25 18.19
N LYS A 11 -34.87 -0.42 18.72
CA LYS A 11 -33.45 -0.11 18.45
C LYS A 11 -33.25 -0.20 16.93
N LYS A 12 -33.07 0.95 16.27
CA LYS A 12 -32.63 1.01 14.86
C LYS A 12 -31.36 0.17 14.74
N ARG A 13 -31.48 -0.98 14.08
CA ARG A 13 -30.30 -1.78 13.66
C ARG A 13 -29.46 -0.87 12.77
N GLN A 14 -28.26 -0.57 13.22
CA GLN A 14 -27.27 0.05 12.36
C GLN A 14 -26.95 -0.93 11.22
N PRO A 15 -26.79 -0.46 9.98
CA PRO A 15 -26.48 -1.35 8.86
C PRO A 15 -25.13 -2.04 9.10
N HIS A 16 -25.15 -3.36 9.22
CA HIS A 16 -23.95 -4.16 9.12
C HIS A 16 -23.49 -4.13 7.66
N MET A 17 -22.24 -3.77 7.43
CA MET A 17 -21.64 -3.94 6.10
C MET A 17 -21.68 -5.43 5.74
N SER A 18 -22.16 -5.76 4.54
CA SER A 18 -22.08 -7.13 4.04
C SER A 18 -20.62 -7.49 3.77
N ASN A 19 -20.25 -8.78 3.86
CA ASN A 19 -18.89 -9.23 3.53
C ASN A 19 -18.47 -8.82 2.11
N THR A 20 -19.42 -8.55 1.21
CA THR A 20 -19.18 -8.06 -0.14
C THR A 20 -18.71 -6.60 -0.17
N GLU A 21 -19.13 -5.78 0.81
CA GLU A 21 -18.78 -4.34 0.86
C GLU A 21 -17.34 -4.08 1.30
N ILE A 22 -16.64 -5.05 1.89
CA ILE A 22 -15.22 -4.88 2.27
C ILE A 22 -14.27 -5.19 1.12
N ARG A 23 -14.71 -5.86 0.06
CA ARG A 23 -13.84 -6.27 -1.05
C ARG A 23 -13.09 -5.08 -1.61
N GLY A 24 -11.77 -5.17 -1.65
CA GLY A 24 -10.89 -4.15 -2.22
C GLY A 24 -10.62 -2.93 -1.33
N ARG A 25 -11.16 -2.87 -0.12
CA ARG A 25 -10.83 -1.81 0.83
C ARG A 25 -9.53 -2.11 1.56
N PHE A 26 -8.72 -1.11 1.83
CA PHE A 26 -7.61 -1.22 2.77
C PHE A 26 -8.20 -1.23 4.19
N VAL A 27 -8.09 -2.36 4.87
CA VAL A 27 -8.80 -2.61 6.14
C VAL A 27 -7.87 -2.61 7.35
N TRP A 28 -6.58 -2.86 7.16
CA TRP A 28 -5.58 -2.86 8.22
C TRP A 28 -4.18 -2.60 7.67
N HIS A 29 -3.27 -2.18 8.56
CA HIS A 29 -1.86 -1.96 8.25
C HIS A 29 -1.03 -2.49 9.41
N GLU A 30 0.05 -3.18 9.11
CA GLU A 30 0.86 -3.85 10.11
C GLU A 30 2.35 -3.56 9.88
N LEU A 31 3.00 -2.96 10.86
CA LEU A 31 4.45 -2.81 10.84
C LEU A 31 5.11 -4.08 11.36
N MET A 32 5.84 -4.74 10.48
CA MET A 32 6.75 -5.84 10.83
C MET A 32 8.17 -5.29 10.89
N THR A 33 8.80 -5.35 12.05
CA THR A 33 10.10 -4.72 12.31
C THR A 33 11.05 -5.65 13.08
N THR A 34 12.33 -5.33 13.06
CA THR A 34 13.34 -6.09 13.82
C THR A 34 13.31 -5.74 15.30
N ASP A 35 12.85 -4.54 15.66
CA ASP A 35 12.75 -4.07 17.05
C ASP A 35 11.43 -3.29 17.26
N PRO A 36 10.36 -3.95 17.74
CA PRO A 36 9.08 -3.30 17.98
C PRO A 36 9.13 -2.18 19.03
N GLN A 37 10.02 -2.27 20.02
CA GLN A 37 10.11 -1.24 21.06
C GLN A 37 10.76 0.04 20.50
N ALA A 38 11.85 -0.10 19.77
CA ALA A 38 12.50 1.03 19.10
C ALA A 38 11.57 1.66 18.04
N ALA A 39 10.84 0.84 17.28
CA ALA A 39 9.83 1.33 16.34
C ALA A 39 8.72 2.10 17.06
N ALA A 40 8.16 1.56 18.17
CA ALA A 40 7.16 2.26 18.96
C ALA A 40 7.64 3.63 19.43
N ALA A 41 8.88 3.72 19.92
CA ALA A 41 9.50 4.98 20.35
C ALA A 41 9.71 5.97 19.22
N PHE A 42 10.05 5.49 18.02
CA PHE A 42 10.20 6.31 16.81
C PHE A 42 8.86 6.87 16.32
N TYR A 43 7.91 5.98 16.02
CA TYR A 43 6.62 6.38 15.43
C TYR A 43 5.80 7.28 16.36
N SER A 44 5.86 7.08 17.68
CA SER A 44 5.19 7.97 18.66
C SER A 44 5.77 9.39 18.73
N LYS A 45 7.00 9.63 18.23
CA LYS A 45 7.59 10.97 18.07
C LYS A 45 7.21 11.62 16.75
N VAL A 46 6.98 10.82 15.71
CA VAL A 46 6.73 11.29 14.34
C VAL A 46 5.23 11.49 14.08
N LEU A 47 4.41 10.59 14.63
CA LEU A 47 2.96 10.53 14.43
C LEU A 47 2.22 10.78 15.74
N PRO A 48 0.96 11.25 15.69
CA PRO A 48 0.14 11.45 16.89
C PRO A 48 -0.41 10.11 17.43
N TRP A 49 0.38 9.05 17.36
CA TRP A 49 -0.02 7.69 17.73
C TRP A 49 0.54 7.28 19.08
N LYS A 50 -0.21 6.38 19.72
CA LYS A 50 0.21 5.66 20.93
C LYS A 50 0.15 4.17 20.69
N THR A 51 0.80 3.41 21.56
CA THR A 51 0.70 1.96 21.57
C THR A 51 -0.31 1.49 22.62
N GLN A 52 -1.01 0.39 22.33
CA GLN A 52 -1.93 -0.30 23.23
C GLN A 52 -1.71 -1.80 23.13
N ALA A 53 -1.76 -2.52 24.24
CA ALA A 53 -1.75 -3.98 24.24
C ALA A 53 -2.98 -4.51 23.47
N SER A 54 -2.76 -5.49 22.59
CA SER A 54 -3.82 -6.12 21.81
C SER A 54 -4.55 -7.24 22.56
N GLY A 55 -3.94 -7.76 23.62
CA GLY A 55 -4.34 -9.01 24.27
C GLY A 55 -3.75 -10.27 23.61
N MET A 56 -3.08 -10.14 22.45
CA MET A 56 -2.34 -11.22 21.81
C MET A 56 -0.85 -11.14 22.16
N PRO A 57 -0.16 -12.28 22.36
CA PRO A 57 1.29 -12.28 22.57
C PRO A 57 2.01 -11.61 21.38
N ASP A 58 3.06 -10.84 21.69
CA ASP A 58 3.98 -10.22 20.72
C ASP A 58 3.33 -9.32 19.65
N TYR A 59 2.09 -8.87 19.91
CA TYR A 59 1.35 -7.99 19.03
C TYR A 59 0.88 -6.74 19.76
N THR A 60 1.19 -5.58 19.23
CA THR A 60 0.84 -4.27 19.79
C THR A 60 -0.02 -3.51 18.81
N LEU A 61 -1.00 -2.76 19.30
CA LEU A 61 -1.87 -1.92 18.47
C LEU A 61 -1.34 -0.48 18.43
N TRP A 62 -1.37 0.09 17.23
CA TRP A 62 -1.27 1.54 17.04
C TRP A 62 -2.63 2.17 17.26
N VAL A 63 -2.68 3.27 18.02
CA VAL A 63 -3.92 3.98 18.36
C VAL A 63 -3.75 5.47 18.09
N ALA A 64 -4.63 6.03 17.26
CA ALA A 64 -4.78 7.45 17.01
C ALA A 64 -6.02 7.97 17.75
N GLY A 65 -5.82 8.79 18.77
CA GLY A 65 -6.92 9.20 19.65
C GLY A 65 -7.59 8.01 20.35
N LYS A 66 -8.78 7.60 19.87
CA LYS A 66 -9.54 6.43 20.36
C LYS A 66 -9.63 5.30 19.31
N THR A 67 -9.05 5.49 18.14
CA THR A 67 -9.19 4.56 17.01
C THR A 67 -7.94 3.69 16.91
N GLN A 68 -8.14 2.37 16.89
CA GLN A 68 -7.10 1.42 16.51
C GLN A 68 -6.84 1.57 15.01
N THR A 69 -5.61 1.89 14.64
CA THR A 69 -5.26 2.26 13.28
C THR A 69 -4.33 1.28 12.59
N GLY A 70 -3.66 0.41 13.34
CA GLY A 70 -2.75 -0.59 12.79
C GLY A 70 -2.13 -1.48 13.85
N GLY A 71 -1.27 -2.39 13.42
CA GLY A 71 -0.52 -3.34 14.23
C GLY A 71 0.98 -3.08 14.21
N LEU A 72 1.65 -3.59 15.22
CA LEU A 72 3.10 -3.60 15.36
C LEU A 72 3.52 -4.96 15.91
N MET A 73 4.43 -5.61 15.23
CA MET A 73 4.99 -6.89 15.67
C MET A 73 6.44 -7.08 15.23
N ALA A 74 7.11 -8.02 15.88
CA ALA A 74 8.39 -8.49 15.39
C ALA A 74 8.22 -9.17 14.02
N GLN A 75 9.17 -8.91 13.14
CA GLN A 75 9.19 -9.56 11.83
C GLN A 75 9.25 -11.09 11.98
N PRO A 76 8.35 -11.85 11.32
CA PRO A 76 8.36 -13.31 11.38
C PRO A 76 9.70 -13.88 10.96
N GLU A 77 10.12 -14.98 11.60
CA GLU A 77 11.39 -15.64 11.33
C GLU A 77 11.54 -16.01 9.84
N SER A 78 10.46 -16.51 9.21
CA SER A 78 10.45 -16.83 7.77
C SER A 78 10.74 -15.61 6.89
N ALA A 79 10.25 -14.43 7.25
CA ALA A 79 10.52 -13.20 6.52
C ALA A 79 11.98 -12.75 6.70
N ARG A 80 12.53 -12.86 7.94
CA ARG A 80 13.96 -12.59 8.20
C ARG A 80 14.88 -13.52 7.42
N GLN A 81 14.57 -14.81 7.41
CA GLN A 81 15.36 -15.83 6.68
C GLN A 81 15.31 -15.62 5.16
N SER A 82 14.22 -15.09 4.63
CA SER A 82 14.13 -14.73 3.21
C SER A 82 14.83 -13.40 2.87
N GLY A 83 15.38 -12.69 3.86
CA GLY A 83 16.02 -11.39 3.67
C GLY A 83 15.05 -10.24 3.43
N ALA A 84 13.75 -10.42 3.75
CA ALA A 84 12.77 -9.36 3.62
C ALA A 84 13.11 -8.20 4.60
N PRO A 85 13.08 -6.94 4.16
CA PRO A 85 13.30 -5.81 5.07
C PRO A 85 12.10 -5.60 6.00
N PRO A 86 12.28 -4.86 7.12
CA PRO A 86 11.16 -4.29 7.86
C PRO A 86 10.21 -3.53 6.93
N SER A 87 8.92 -3.70 7.11
CA SER A 87 7.94 -3.13 6.18
C SER A 87 6.55 -2.95 6.79
N TRP A 88 5.79 -2.05 6.22
CA TRP A 88 4.36 -1.94 6.43
C TRP A 88 3.62 -2.89 5.49
N LEU A 89 2.97 -3.91 6.02
CA LEU A 89 2.10 -4.80 5.27
C LEU A 89 0.69 -4.22 5.24
N ILE A 90 0.15 -4.04 4.05
CA ILE A 90 -1.23 -3.62 3.85
C ILE A 90 -2.15 -4.84 3.84
N TYR A 91 -3.35 -4.70 4.42
CA TYR A 91 -4.39 -5.72 4.40
C TYR A 91 -5.56 -5.22 3.56
N ILE A 92 -5.93 -5.99 2.56
CA ILE A 92 -7.04 -5.69 1.66
C ILE A 92 -8.21 -6.61 2.02
N GLY A 93 -9.38 -6.02 2.24
CA GLY A 93 -10.59 -6.74 2.58
C GLY A 93 -11.05 -7.65 1.45
N THR A 94 -11.50 -8.85 1.79
CA THR A 94 -12.13 -9.80 0.89
C THR A 94 -13.26 -10.54 1.58
N PRO A 95 -14.33 -10.94 0.87
CA PRO A 95 -15.37 -11.78 1.47
C PRO A 95 -14.91 -13.21 1.77
N ASP A 96 -13.88 -13.70 1.07
CA ASP A 96 -13.36 -15.06 1.19
C ASP A 96 -11.85 -15.08 0.94
N VAL A 97 -11.08 -15.34 2.01
CA VAL A 97 -9.61 -15.37 1.96
C VAL A 97 -9.10 -16.55 1.15
N ASP A 98 -9.71 -17.74 1.29
CA ASP A 98 -9.26 -18.96 0.59
C ASP A 98 -9.49 -18.83 -0.92
N ALA A 99 -10.66 -18.40 -1.32
CA ALA A 99 -10.97 -18.16 -2.72
C ALA A 99 -10.09 -17.08 -3.34
N THR A 100 -9.78 -16.00 -2.59
CA THR A 100 -8.92 -14.92 -3.04
C THR A 100 -7.47 -15.38 -3.18
N ALA A 101 -6.96 -16.18 -2.24
CA ALA A 101 -5.62 -16.75 -2.32
C ALA A 101 -5.48 -17.67 -3.54
N ALA A 102 -6.45 -18.55 -3.77
CA ALA A 102 -6.48 -19.41 -4.96
C ALA A 102 -6.61 -18.60 -6.26
N ALA A 103 -7.37 -17.50 -6.26
CA ALA A 103 -7.46 -16.59 -7.41
C ALA A 103 -6.13 -15.88 -7.69
N ALA A 104 -5.44 -15.43 -6.65
CA ALA A 104 -4.14 -14.79 -6.78
C ALA A 104 -3.10 -15.73 -7.43
N GLU A 105 -3.05 -17.01 -7.03
CA GLU A 105 -2.17 -18.00 -7.66
C GLU A 105 -2.50 -18.20 -9.14
N ARG A 106 -3.80 -18.32 -9.49
CA ARG A 106 -4.21 -18.45 -10.91
C ARG A 106 -3.82 -17.24 -11.75
N LEU A 107 -3.73 -16.08 -11.15
CA LEU A 107 -3.32 -14.82 -11.80
C LEU A 107 -1.79 -14.61 -11.77
N GLY A 108 -1.01 -15.60 -11.35
CA GLY A 108 0.46 -15.55 -11.32
C GLY A 108 1.08 -14.98 -10.05
N GLY A 109 0.29 -14.66 -9.05
CA GLY A 109 0.76 -14.32 -7.70
C GLY A 109 1.24 -15.55 -6.92
N LYS A 110 1.64 -15.34 -5.67
CA LYS A 110 2.10 -16.42 -4.79
C LYS A 110 1.46 -16.32 -3.41
N VAL A 111 1.23 -17.46 -2.77
CA VAL A 111 0.87 -17.54 -1.36
C VAL A 111 2.15 -17.57 -0.53
N LEU A 112 2.43 -16.49 0.20
CA LEU A 112 3.59 -16.36 1.10
C LEU A 112 3.28 -16.93 2.49
N ARG A 113 2.02 -16.78 2.95
CA ARG A 113 1.47 -17.42 4.13
C ARG A 113 0.07 -17.91 3.80
N ALA A 114 -0.15 -19.20 3.99
CA ALA A 114 -1.44 -19.84 3.75
C ALA A 114 -2.56 -19.23 4.59
N PRO A 115 -3.83 -19.31 4.13
CA PRO A 115 -4.98 -18.88 4.90
C PRO A 115 -4.98 -19.43 6.32
N ALA A 116 -5.12 -18.55 7.31
CA ALA A 116 -5.12 -18.88 8.72
C ALA A 116 -6.10 -18.01 9.50
N ASP A 117 -6.68 -18.57 10.56
CA ASP A 117 -7.59 -17.84 11.44
C ASP A 117 -6.81 -17.07 12.51
N ILE A 118 -7.26 -15.84 12.78
CA ILE A 118 -6.91 -15.08 13.98
C ILE A 118 -8.12 -15.23 14.90
N PRO A 119 -8.01 -15.97 16.01
CA PRO A 119 -9.14 -16.24 16.89
C PRO A 119 -9.87 -14.96 17.30
N THR A 120 -11.19 -14.95 17.21
CA THR A 120 -12.09 -13.82 17.51
C THR A 120 -11.97 -12.59 16.62
N VAL A 121 -11.02 -12.56 15.64
CA VAL A 121 -10.75 -11.39 14.79
C VAL A 121 -11.17 -11.64 13.34
N GLY A 122 -10.63 -12.69 12.71
CA GLY A 122 -10.91 -12.95 11.30
C GLY A 122 -9.97 -14.00 10.70
N ARG A 123 -10.04 -14.12 9.38
CA ARG A 123 -9.18 -14.99 8.57
C ARG A 123 -8.32 -14.15 7.65
N PHE A 124 -7.05 -14.52 7.47
CA PHE A 124 -6.11 -13.80 6.61
C PHE A 124 -5.18 -14.74 5.86
N ALA A 125 -4.57 -14.21 4.81
CA ALA A 125 -3.43 -14.81 4.12
C ALA A 125 -2.44 -13.69 3.73
N VAL A 126 -1.17 -14.03 3.55
CA VAL A 126 -0.18 -13.12 2.96
C VAL A 126 0.17 -13.62 1.57
N LEU A 127 0.08 -12.75 0.61
CA LEU A 127 0.23 -13.01 -0.81
C LEU A 127 1.31 -12.10 -1.40
N SER A 128 1.79 -12.42 -2.60
CA SER A 128 2.46 -11.43 -3.45
C SER A 128 1.78 -11.37 -4.81
N ASP A 129 1.86 -10.22 -5.43
CA ASP A 129 1.47 -10.07 -6.84
C ASP A 129 2.50 -10.75 -7.77
N PRO A 130 2.22 -10.85 -9.09
CA PRO A 130 3.14 -11.48 -10.05
C PRO A 130 4.52 -10.83 -10.13
N GLN A 131 4.63 -9.55 -9.75
CA GLN A 131 5.88 -8.80 -9.74
C GLN A 131 6.66 -8.97 -8.42
N GLY A 132 6.00 -9.46 -7.38
CA GLY A 132 6.60 -9.77 -6.08
C GLY A 132 6.25 -8.80 -4.93
N ALA A 133 5.37 -7.82 -5.14
CA ALA A 133 4.92 -6.95 -4.06
C ALA A 133 4.00 -7.71 -3.09
N ALA A 134 4.39 -7.73 -1.80
CA ALA A 134 3.65 -8.43 -0.76
C ALA A 134 2.45 -7.60 -0.27
N PHE A 135 1.34 -8.28 0.00
CA PHE A 135 0.13 -7.75 0.61
C PHE A 135 -0.60 -8.85 1.38
N ALA A 136 -1.48 -8.48 2.29
CA ALA A 136 -2.35 -9.44 2.96
C ALA A 136 -3.80 -9.28 2.49
N VAL A 137 -4.56 -10.37 2.58
CA VAL A 137 -6.02 -10.36 2.42
C VAL A 137 -6.68 -10.75 3.73
N PHE A 138 -7.84 -10.17 4.01
CA PHE A 138 -8.49 -10.32 5.32
C PHE A 138 -10.02 -10.34 5.21
N THR A 139 -10.63 -11.28 5.94
CA THR A 139 -12.07 -11.34 6.17
C THR A 139 -12.32 -11.28 7.68
N PRO A 140 -13.00 -10.26 8.21
CA PRO A 140 -13.33 -10.19 9.63
C PRO A 140 -14.44 -11.20 9.99
N ILE A 141 -14.43 -11.71 11.23
CA ILE A 141 -15.53 -12.55 11.74
C ILE A 141 -16.83 -11.79 11.81
N SER A 142 -16.76 -10.50 12.16
CA SER A 142 -17.91 -9.59 12.20
C SER A 142 -17.53 -8.25 11.57
N SER A 143 -18.38 -7.76 10.70
CA SER A 143 -18.20 -6.41 10.17
C SER A 143 -18.35 -5.39 11.28
N PRO A 144 -17.46 -4.39 11.39
CA PRO A 144 -17.61 -3.32 12.36
C PRO A 144 -18.97 -2.62 12.19
N ALA A 145 -19.75 -2.51 13.26
CA ALA A 145 -20.95 -1.71 13.23
C ALA A 145 -20.56 -0.25 12.96
N GLY A 146 -21.07 0.33 11.86
CA GLY A 146 -20.81 1.73 11.51
C GLY A 146 -19.75 1.99 10.43
N GLY A 147 -19.30 0.97 9.70
CA GLY A 147 -18.29 1.09 8.66
C GLY A 147 -16.85 0.99 9.21
N ALA A 148 -15.88 0.91 8.32
CA ALA A 148 -14.47 0.98 8.72
C ALA A 148 -14.22 2.35 9.37
N PRO A 149 -13.55 2.41 10.55
CA PRO A 149 -13.18 3.68 11.16
C PRO A 149 -12.33 4.48 10.16
N ALA A 150 -12.44 5.81 10.22
CA ALA A 150 -11.59 6.68 9.40
C ALA A 150 -10.13 6.32 9.69
N SER A 151 -9.48 5.73 8.71
CA SER A 151 -8.07 5.34 8.84
C SER A 151 -7.19 6.58 8.75
N ASP A 152 -6.11 6.61 9.54
CA ASP A 152 -5.05 7.60 9.38
C ASP A 152 -4.22 7.35 8.11
N PHE A 153 -4.38 6.17 7.51
CA PHE A 153 -3.77 5.85 6.23
C PHE A 153 -4.62 6.43 5.10
N SER A 154 -4.05 7.35 4.37
CA SER A 154 -4.78 8.20 3.41
C SER A 154 -4.47 7.90 1.96
N TRP A 155 -3.41 7.14 1.68
CA TRP A 155 -2.97 6.80 0.33
C TRP A 155 -2.09 5.57 0.32
N HIS A 156 -2.09 4.83 -0.80
CA HIS A 156 -1.27 3.64 -0.99
C HIS A 156 -0.62 3.65 -2.36
N GLU A 157 0.69 3.53 -2.43
CA GLU A 157 1.42 3.49 -3.69
C GLU A 157 2.05 2.13 -3.93
N LEU A 158 1.84 1.60 -5.12
CA LEU A 158 2.54 0.43 -5.61
C LEU A 158 3.66 0.84 -6.57
N ALA A 159 4.89 0.63 -6.13
CA ALA A 159 6.06 0.70 -6.97
C ALA A 159 6.36 -0.69 -7.52
N THR A 160 6.33 -0.87 -8.84
CA THR A 160 6.41 -2.21 -9.46
C THR A 160 7.20 -2.21 -10.77
N SER A 161 7.66 -3.38 -11.20
CA SER A 161 8.35 -3.54 -12.49
C SER A 161 7.41 -3.47 -13.70
N ASP A 162 6.12 -3.83 -13.51
CA ASP A 162 5.06 -3.78 -14.52
C ASP A 162 3.78 -3.22 -13.92
N ALA A 163 3.58 -1.91 -14.08
CA ALA A 163 2.42 -1.20 -13.54
C ALA A 163 1.09 -1.62 -14.19
N GLN A 164 1.10 -1.99 -15.47
CA GLN A 164 -0.12 -2.40 -16.17
C GLN A 164 -0.55 -3.80 -15.77
N GLY A 165 0.40 -4.74 -15.72
CA GLY A 165 0.15 -6.11 -15.26
C GLY A 165 -0.27 -6.16 -13.79
N ALA A 166 0.38 -5.38 -12.92
CA ALA A 166 -0.02 -5.28 -11.52
C ALA A 166 -1.45 -4.74 -11.38
N LEU A 167 -1.79 -3.66 -12.08
CA LEU A 167 -3.16 -3.12 -12.00
C LEU A 167 -4.20 -4.10 -12.52
N ALA A 168 -3.92 -4.84 -13.59
CA ALA A 168 -4.82 -5.89 -14.09
C ALA A 168 -5.04 -6.99 -13.02
N PHE A 169 -3.98 -7.43 -12.34
CA PHE A 169 -4.04 -8.39 -11.26
C PHE A 169 -4.94 -7.91 -10.10
N TYR A 170 -4.70 -6.70 -9.60
CA TYR A 170 -5.51 -6.15 -8.50
C TYR A 170 -6.95 -5.81 -8.92
N SER A 171 -7.17 -5.40 -10.18
CA SER A 171 -8.51 -5.19 -10.71
C SER A 171 -9.34 -6.46 -10.71
N GLU A 172 -8.75 -7.57 -11.13
CA GLU A 172 -9.43 -8.88 -11.13
C GLU A 172 -9.74 -9.35 -9.70
N LEU A 173 -8.79 -9.24 -8.78
CA LEU A 173 -8.98 -9.68 -7.40
C LEU A 173 -9.97 -8.80 -6.62
N PHE A 174 -9.87 -7.49 -6.78
CA PHE A 174 -10.52 -6.55 -5.86
C PHE A 174 -11.52 -5.61 -6.53
N GLY A 175 -11.64 -5.64 -7.85
CA GLY A 175 -12.51 -4.73 -8.58
C GLY A 175 -12.01 -3.29 -8.64
N TRP A 176 -10.69 -3.08 -8.50
CA TRP A 176 -10.11 -1.76 -8.62
C TRP A 176 -10.15 -1.26 -10.06
N GLY A 177 -10.53 0.01 -10.21
CA GLY A 177 -10.58 0.71 -11.49
C GLY A 177 -9.34 1.56 -11.75
N ARG A 178 -9.24 2.03 -13.00
CA ARG A 178 -8.26 3.02 -13.42
C ARG A 178 -8.88 4.41 -13.30
N GLY A 179 -8.27 5.26 -12.47
CA GLY A 179 -8.54 6.68 -12.42
C GLY A 179 -7.68 7.46 -13.42
N PRO A 180 -7.52 8.78 -13.21
CA PRO A 180 -6.63 9.61 -14.02
C PRO A 180 -5.19 9.09 -14.03
N ALA A 181 -4.49 9.32 -15.14
CA ALA A 181 -3.07 9.04 -15.27
C ALA A 181 -2.29 10.36 -15.34
N HIS A 182 -1.19 10.45 -14.62
CA HIS A 182 -0.31 11.61 -14.60
C HIS A 182 1.03 11.26 -15.24
N ASP A 183 1.44 12.03 -16.22
CA ASP A 183 2.79 11.92 -16.80
C ASP A 183 3.79 12.61 -15.85
N MET A 184 4.69 11.81 -15.28
CA MET A 184 5.74 12.25 -14.38
C MET A 184 7.08 12.48 -15.10
N GLY A 185 7.01 12.70 -16.41
CA GLY A 185 8.20 12.90 -17.25
C GLY A 185 9.12 11.68 -17.27
N PRO A 186 10.42 11.83 -16.93
CA PRO A 186 11.36 10.71 -16.91
C PRO A 186 10.98 9.56 -15.99
N SER A 187 10.14 9.82 -14.96
CA SER A 187 9.64 8.79 -14.03
C SER A 187 8.47 7.97 -14.61
N GLY A 188 8.00 8.29 -15.82
CA GLY A 188 6.94 7.57 -16.51
C GLY A 188 5.55 7.95 -16.01
N ILE A 189 4.61 7.02 -16.16
CA ILE A 189 3.19 7.25 -15.83
C ILE A 189 2.91 6.84 -14.40
N TYR A 190 2.28 7.73 -13.65
CA TYR A 190 1.64 7.46 -12.36
C TYR A 190 0.14 7.26 -12.59
N GLN A 191 -0.33 6.03 -12.43
CA GLN A 191 -1.72 5.66 -12.66
C GLN A 191 -2.49 5.66 -11.33
N ILE A 192 -3.50 6.49 -11.20
CA ILE A 192 -4.40 6.48 -10.03
C ILE A 192 -5.23 5.20 -10.02
N ILE A 193 -5.39 4.63 -8.84
CA ILE A 193 -6.26 3.49 -8.54
C ILE A 193 -7.57 4.03 -7.95
N GLU A 194 -8.70 3.59 -8.49
CA GLU A 194 -10.02 3.92 -7.97
C GLU A 194 -10.74 2.69 -7.43
N HIS A 195 -11.49 2.87 -6.35
CA HIS A 195 -12.34 1.84 -5.78
C HIS A 195 -13.59 2.47 -5.16
N GLY A 196 -14.79 1.96 -5.51
CA GLY A 196 -16.05 2.47 -4.96
C GLY A 196 -16.29 3.96 -5.23
N GLY A 197 -15.81 4.49 -6.36
CA GLY A 197 -15.93 5.91 -6.73
C GLY A 197 -14.95 6.86 -6.03
N ALA A 198 -13.98 6.33 -5.28
CA ALA A 198 -12.95 7.10 -4.60
C ALA A 198 -11.55 6.73 -5.12
N GLN A 199 -10.64 7.69 -5.15
CA GLN A 199 -9.22 7.45 -5.39
C GLN A 199 -8.60 6.91 -4.10
N VAL A 200 -7.96 5.74 -4.19
CA VAL A 200 -7.45 5.00 -3.02
C VAL A 200 -5.94 4.81 -3.03
N GLY A 201 -5.31 5.09 -4.16
CA GLY A 201 -3.87 4.90 -4.31
C GLY A 201 -3.38 5.19 -5.73
N GLY A 202 -2.14 4.82 -5.98
CA GLY A 202 -1.51 4.92 -7.28
C GLY A 202 -0.54 3.78 -7.55
N VAL A 203 -0.27 3.54 -8.83
CA VAL A 203 0.73 2.56 -9.27
C VAL A 203 1.66 3.21 -10.28
N TYR A 204 2.95 2.93 -10.16
CA TYR A 204 3.97 3.45 -11.05
C TYR A 204 5.11 2.44 -11.23
N LYS A 205 5.85 2.64 -12.31
CA LYS A 205 7.00 1.80 -12.60
C LYS A 205 8.21 2.20 -11.73
N LEU A 206 8.83 1.21 -11.07
CA LEU A 206 10.10 1.39 -10.38
C LEU A 206 11.16 1.92 -11.34
N MET A 207 11.82 3.00 -10.96
CA MET A 207 12.96 3.54 -11.72
C MET A 207 14.25 2.77 -11.44
N ASP A 208 14.40 2.25 -10.23
CA ASP A 208 15.55 1.47 -9.80
C ASP A 208 15.19 -0.03 -9.80
N ALA A 209 15.62 -0.73 -10.84
CA ALA A 209 15.36 -2.16 -11.00
C ALA A 209 16.06 -3.04 -9.94
N SER A 210 16.96 -2.48 -9.13
CA SER A 210 17.59 -3.20 -8.01
C SER A 210 16.68 -3.31 -6.79
N LYS A 211 15.65 -2.47 -6.71
CA LYS A 211 14.66 -2.52 -5.63
C LYS A 211 13.53 -3.49 -5.96
N PRO A 212 13.09 -4.29 -5.00
CA PRO A 212 11.93 -5.15 -5.21
C PRO A 212 10.63 -4.32 -5.32
N PRO A 213 9.63 -4.82 -6.06
CA PRO A 213 8.28 -4.25 -6.01
C PRO A 213 7.74 -4.21 -4.59
N HIS A 214 7.09 -3.11 -4.23
CA HIS A 214 6.59 -2.91 -2.86
C HIS A 214 5.43 -1.91 -2.80
N TRP A 215 4.63 -2.04 -1.76
CA TRP A 215 3.64 -1.05 -1.36
C TRP A 215 4.26 -0.03 -0.40
N LEU A 216 3.96 1.25 -0.61
CA LEU A 216 4.27 2.34 0.30
C LEU A 216 2.95 2.92 0.82
N THR A 217 2.83 3.00 2.14
CA THR A 217 1.63 3.52 2.78
C THR A 217 1.85 4.96 3.26
N TYR A 218 0.83 5.79 3.10
CA TYR A 218 0.85 7.21 3.45
C TYR A 218 -0.01 7.47 4.68
N ILE A 219 0.59 8.04 5.70
CA ILE A 219 -0.03 8.31 6.99
C ILE A 219 -0.36 9.79 7.09
N ARG A 220 -1.60 10.09 7.43
CA ARG A 220 -2.08 11.46 7.57
C ARG A 220 -1.42 12.17 8.73
N VAL A 221 -0.94 13.38 8.48
CA VAL A 221 -0.33 14.26 9.49
C VAL A 221 -0.84 15.69 9.35
N ALA A 222 -0.76 16.44 10.42
CA ALA A 222 -1.12 17.86 10.40
C ALA A 222 -0.09 18.74 9.67
N SER A 223 1.17 18.26 9.54
CA SER A 223 2.24 18.96 8.79
C SER A 223 3.31 17.95 8.38
N ALA A 224 3.52 17.83 7.07
CA ALA A 224 4.55 16.97 6.49
C ALA A 224 5.96 17.47 6.86
N ASP A 225 6.16 18.78 6.92
CA ASP A 225 7.46 19.37 7.30
C ASP A 225 7.84 19.03 8.74
N ARG A 226 6.88 19.17 9.69
CA ARG A 226 7.12 18.82 11.10
C ARG A 226 7.36 17.34 11.30
N ALA A 227 6.58 16.48 10.63
CA ALA A 227 6.75 15.04 10.71
C ALA A 227 8.11 14.61 10.15
N ALA A 228 8.53 15.15 9.01
CA ALA A 228 9.84 14.89 8.43
C ALA A 228 11.00 15.35 9.34
N ALA A 229 10.86 16.53 9.97
CA ALA A 229 11.85 17.03 10.93
C ALA A 229 11.92 16.13 12.18
N ALA A 230 10.77 15.70 12.72
CA ALA A 230 10.69 14.78 13.86
C ALA A 230 11.31 13.43 13.53
N ALA A 231 11.05 12.91 12.33
CA ALA A 231 11.64 11.65 11.87
C ALA A 231 13.17 11.71 11.81
N LYS A 232 13.74 12.78 11.24
CA LYS A 232 15.19 13.00 11.22
C LYS A 232 15.77 13.07 12.64
N ALA A 233 15.12 13.84 13.53
CA ALA A 233 15.55 13.99 14.93
C ALA A 233 15.47 12.68 15.72
N ALA A 234 14.57 11.76 15.31
CA ALA A 234 14.40 10.43 15.90
C ALA A 234 15.27 9.33 15.25
N GLY A 235 16.18 9.69 14.33
CA GLY A 235 17.12 8.77 13.68
C GLY A 235 16.60 8.14 12.39
N GLY A 236 15.44 8.55 11.87
CA GLY A 236 14.94 8.15 10.56
C GLY A 236 15.54 8.95 9.41
N GLN A 237 15.35 8.49 8.21
CA GLN A 237 15.85 9.12 6.99
C GLN A 237 14.68 9.62 6.13
N VAL A 238 14.68 10.90 5.75
CA VAL A 238 13.76 11.43 4.73
C VAL A 238 14.37 11.19 3.36
N THR A 239 13.75 10.33 2.58
CA THR A 239 14.25 9.92 1.26
C THR A 239 13.70 10.78 0.14
N GLN A 240 12.51 11.38 0.33
CA GLN A 240 11.91 12.32 -0.62
C GLN A 240 11.05 13.36 0.10
N GLY A 241 11.05 14.58 -0.38
CA GLY A 241 10.27 15.68 0.18
C GLY A 241 10.90 16.29 1.46
N PRO A 242 10.15 17.05 2.26
CA PRO A 242 8.74 17.44 2.07
C PRO A 242 8.50 18.22 0.78
N MET A 243 7.46 17.86 0.03
CA MET A 243 7.13 18.48 -1.25
C MET A 243 5.62 18.54 -1.48
N GLU A 244 5.19 19.48 -2.28
CA GLU A 244 3.81 19.56 -2.75
C GLU A 244 3.60 18.58 -3.92
N VAL A 245 2.43 17.95 -3.95
CA VAL A 245 1.99 17.08 -5.05
C VAL A 245 0.75 17.65 -5.71
N PRO A 246 0.37 17.20 -6.93
CA PRO A 246 -0.86 17.62 -7.58
C PRO A 246 -2.07 17.53 -6.65
N GLY A 247 -2.88 18.58 -6.61
CA GLY A 247 -4.00 18.70 -5.65
C GLY A 247 -3.68 19.47 -4.37
N GLY A 248 -2.45 20.01 -4.21
CA GLY A 248 -2.06 20.90 -3.12
C GLY A 248 -1.77 20.20 -1.79
N SER A 249 -1.74 18.88 -1.76
CA SER A 249 -1.28 18.09 -0.62
C SER A 249 0.25 18.13 -0.52
N ARG A 250 0.80 17.94 0.68
CA ARG A 250 2.25 17.84 0.91
C ARG A 250 2.60 16.46 1.44
N ILE A 251 3.69 15.89 0.94
CA ILE A 251 4.16 14.57 1.32
C ILE A 251 5.64 14.57 1.70
N ALA A 252 6.04 13.58 2.49
CA ALA A 252 7.44 13.17 2.62
C ALA A 252 7.52 11.65 2.74
N GLN A 253 8.48 11.04 2.04
CA GLN A 253 8.79 9.61 2.16
C GLN A 253 9.93 9.45 3.16
N ILE A 254 9.79 8.48 4.04
CA ILE A 254 10.63 8.31 5.22
C ILE A 254 10.97 6.83 5.38
N VAL A 255 12.18 6.56 5.82
CA VAL A 255 12.61 5.23 6.29
C VAL A 255 12.89 5.35 7.78
N ASP A 256 12.30 4.45 8.57
CA ASP A 256 12.52 4.40 10.01
C ASP A 256 13.94 3.85 10.34
N PRO A 257 14.41 3.93 11.59
CA PRO A 257 15.75 3.45 11.96
C PRO A 257 15.99 1.96 11.75
N GLN A 258 14.94 1.14 11.61
CA GLN A 258 15.03 -0.29 11.34
C GLN A 258 14.96 -0.62 9.86
N GLY A 259 14.66 0.36 8.99
CA GLY A 259 14.57 0.21 7.54
C GLY A 259 13.14 0.14 7.00
N GLY A 260 12.11 0.28 7.84
CA GLY A 260 10.71 0.32 7.43
C GLY A 260 10.38 1.61 6.69
N ALA A 261 9.93 1.48 5.44
CA ALA A 261 9.54 2.62 4.61
C ALA A 261 8.07 2.98 4.80
N PHE A 262 7.78 4.27 4.92
CA PHE A 262 6.44 4.84 4.95
C PHE A 262 6.47 6.27 4.41
N ALA A 263 5.31 6.85 4.20
CA ALA A 263 5.21 8.26 3.86
C ALA A 263 4.24 8.98 4.81
N VAL A 264 4.44 10.29 4.94
CA VAL A 264 3.50 11.18 5.62
C VAL A 264 2.77 12.03 4.61
N HIS A 265 1.51 12.34 4.88
CA HIS A 265 0.60 13.04 4.00
C HIS A 265 -0.14 14.15 4.74
N GLU A 266 0.19 15.38 4.44
CA GLU A 266 -0.58 16.56 4.83
C GLU A 266 -1.58 16.87 3.73
N LEU A 267 -2.86 16.70 4.04
CA LEU A 267 -3.92 16.97 3.07
C LEU A 267 -3.97 18.45 2.71
N ALA A 268 -4.28 18.76 1.46
CA ALA A 268 -4.56 20.13 1.04
C ALA A 268 -5.60 20.75 1.96
N LYS A 269 -5.34 21.98 2.40
CA LYS A 269 -6.36 22.76 3.13
C LYS A 269 -7.52 23.02 2.16
N PRO A 270 -8.79 22.83 2.59
CA PRO A 270 -9.92 23.28 1.77
C PRO A 270 -9.65 24.74 1.39
N ALA A 271 -9.74 25.06 0.09
CA ALA A 271 -9.71 26.45 -0.32
C ALA A 271 -10.77 27.17 0.53
N ALA A 272 -10.34 28.15 1.33
CA ALA A 272 -11.29 29.00 2.04
C ALA A 272 -12.26 29.48 0.96
N ALA A 273 -13.55 29.17 1.13
CA ALA A 273 -14.59 29.59 0.20
C ALA A 273 -14.31 31.06 -0.10
N ALA A 274 -13.97 31.37 -1.36
CA ALA A 274 -13.65 32.71 -1.79
C ALA A 274 -14.80 33.57 -1.26
N SER A 275 -14.49 34.41 -0.30
CA SER A 275 -15.42 35.37 0.27
C SER A 275 -16.13 36.00 -0.92
N ALA A 276 -17.45 35.79 -1.02
CA ALA A 276 -18.28 36.31 -2.07
C ALA A 276 -17.91 37.78 -2.26
N ALA A 277 -17.26 38.10 -3.34
CA ALA A 277 -17.00 39.45 -3.74
C ALA A 277 -18.36 40.13 -3.84
N LYS A 278 -18.65 41.04 -2.91
CA LYS A 278 -19.82 41.91 -2.88
C LYS A 278 -19.96 42.50 -4.28
N PRO A 279 -21.11 42.36 -4.97
CA PRO A 279 -21.22 42.90 -6.30
C PRO A 279 -20.99 44.40 -6.27
N ALA A 280 -20.01 44.86 -7.01
CA ALA A 280 -19.76 46.28 -7.20
C ALA A 280 -21.01 46.88 -7.86
N LYS A 281 -21.55 47.96 -7.20
CA LYS A 281 -22.67 48.76 -7.67
C LYS A 281 -22.33 49.29 -9.05
N PRO A 282 -23.21 49.16 -10.07
CA PRO A 282 -22.91 49.70 -11.39
C PRO A 282 -22.74 51.22 -11.36
N ALA A 283 -21.61 51.72 -11.83
CA ALA A 283 -21.40 53.13 -12.06
C ALA A 283 -22.32 53.62 -13.15
N ALA A 284 -23.08 54.67 -12.88
CA ALA A 284 -23.98 55.34 -13.81
C ALA A 284 -23.21 55.85 -15.03
N THR A 285 -23.55 55.32 -16.20
CA THR A 285 -23.03 55.80 -17.49
C THR A 285 -23.79 57.06 -17.89
N THR A 286 -23.15 58.19 -17.81
CA THR A 286 -23.62 59.43 -18.44
C THR A 286 -23.50 59.33 -19.95
N THR A 287 -24.64 59.27 -20.59
CA THR A 287 -24.77 59.39 -22.04
C THR A 287 -24.42 60.79 -22.49
N SER A 288 -23.38 60.94 -23.30
CA SER A 288 -23.16 62.12 -24.13
C SER A 288 -23.36 61.72 -25.60
N ALA A 289 -24.39 62.32 -26.20
CA ALA A 289 -24.74 62.15 -27.59
C ALA A 289 -23.79 62.96 -28.49
N ALA A 290 -23.24 62.35 -29.54
CA ALA A 290 -22.70 63.07 -30.69
C ALA A 290 -23.03 62.26 -31.98
N LYS A 291 -23.55 63.01 -32.90
CA LYS A 291 -24.23 62.74 -34.17
C LYS A 291 -23.30 62.19 -35.26
N PRO A 292 -23.83 61.52 -36.29
CA PRO A 292 -23.07 60.72 -37.27
C PRO A 292 -22.53 61.53 -38.42
N ALA A 293 -21.37 61.10 -38.96
CA ALA A 293 -20.90 61.57 -40.30
C ALA A 293 -20.65 60.34 -41.22
N THR A 294 -21.17 60.53 -42.37
CA THR A 294 -21.44 59.72 -43.55
C THR A 294 -20.19 59.16 -44.26
N THR A 295 -20.38 57.97 -44.87
CA THR A 295 -19.96 57.50 -46.20
C THR A 295 -18.48 57.42 -46.57
N ARG A 296 -17.99 56.23 -46.85
CA ARG A 296 -17.58 55.80 -48.19
C ARG A 296 -16.96 54.37 -48.19
N ALA A 297 -17.57 53.46 -48.91
CA ALA A 297 -16.95 52.29 -49.51
C ALA A 297 -16.71 52.57 -51.01
N PRO A 298 -16.10 51.73 -51.83
CA PRO A 298 -15.17 50.63 -51.62
C PRO A 298 -13.94 50.69 -52.57
N SER A 299 -12.93 49.86 -52.40
CA SER A 299 -12.13 49.44 -53.53
C SER A 299 -11.51 48.06 -53.39
N LYS A 300 -11.79 47.23 -54.37
CA LYS A 300 -11.22 45.93 -54.68
C LYS A 300 -9.78 46.04 -55.17
N ALA A 301 -8.94 45.10 -54.82
CA ALA A 301 -7.90 44.47 -55.63
C ALA A 301 -7.35 43.29 -54.88
N ALA A 302 -7.60 42.02 -55.14
CA ALA A 302 -7.23 41.17 -56.23
C ALA A 302 -5.74 40.78 -56.31
N ALA A 303 -5.50 39.49 -56.03
CA ALA A 303 -4.53 38.62 -56.64
C ALA A 303 -3.04 38.72 -56.20
N LYS A 304 -2.40 37.66 -55.73
CA LYS A 304 -1.86 36.55 -56.52
C LYS A 304 -1.13 35.54 -55.65
N ARG A 305 -1.52 34.29 -55.76
CA ARG A 305 -0.68 33.12 -55.50
C ARG A 305 0.40 33.04 -56.60
N PRO A 306 1.54 32.40 -56.33
CA PRO A 306 1.85 31.22 -57.11
C PRO A 306 2.24 30.00 -56.27
N ALA A 307 1.69 28.90 -56.71
CA ALA A 307 2.14 27.54 -56.43
C ALA A 307 3.35 27.23 -57.34
N ARG A 308 4.25 26.43 -56.82
CA ARG A 308 5.11 25.46 -57.52
C ARG A 308 6.14 24.95 -56.52
N LYS A 309 6.58 23.71 -56.46
CA LYS A 309 6.44 22.50 -57.29
C LYS A 309 6.94 21.34 -56.42
N ALA A 310 6.31 20.20 -56.54
CA ALA A 310 6.84 18.91 -56.16
C ALA A 310 8.08 18.54 -56.96
N ALA A 311 9.07 17.93 -56.36
CA ALA A 311 10.10 17.20 -57.05
C ALA A 311 10.37 15.89 -56.29
N SER A 312 10.18 14.85 -57.01
CA SER A 312 10.35 13.42 -56.84
C SER A 312 11.78 12.98 -56.52
N ARG A 313 11.83 11.93 -55.72
CA ARG A 313 12.77 10.79 -55.57
C ARG A 313 13.95 10.68 -56.57
N PRO A 314 15.05 9.97 -56.14
CA PRO A 314 14.97 8.51 -56.17
C PRO A 314 15.69 7.77 -55.01
N ALA A 315 15.23 6.55 -54.82
CA ALA A 315 15.79 5.50 -53.98
C ALA A 315 17.17 5.07 -54.43
N LYS A 316 18.05 4.80 -53.44
CA LYS A 316 19.19 3.89 -53.64
C LYS A 316 19.14 2.76 -52.61
N ARG A 317 18.85 1.58 -53.10
CA ARG A 317 19.10 0.26 -52.57
C ARG A 317 20.60 0.14 -52.28
N ALA A 318 20.98 -0.28 -51.11
CA ALA A 318 22.25 -0.97 -50.86
C ALA A 318 21.98 -2.20 -50.01
N ALA A 319 22.56 -3.28 -50.48
CA ALA A 319 22.24 -4.67 -50.19
C ALA A 319 22.70 -5.15 -48.83
N ALA A 320 22.05 -6.21 -48.43
CA ALA A 320 22.29 -7.10 -47.33
C ALA A 320 23.74 -7.64 -47.26
N LYS A 321 24.30 -7.70 -46.06
CA LYS A 321 25.27 -8.73 -45.69
C LYS A 321 24.77 -9.46 -44.46
N ALA A 322 24.23 -10.63 -44.73
CA ALA A 322 23.97 -11.66 -43.76
C ALA A 322 25.28 -12.08 -43.09
N ARG A 323 25.38 -12.00 -41.76
CA ARG A 323 26.35 -12.69 -40.98
C ARG A 323 25.72 -13.89 -40.29
N LYS A 324 26.22 -15.07 -40.72
CA LYS A 324 25.90 -16.41 -40.25
C LYS A 324 26.10 -16.54 -38.75
N ARG A 325 25.12 -17.16 -38.08
CA ARG A 325 25.21 -17.76 -36.74
C ARG A 325 26.20 -18.95 -36.82
N PRO A 326 27.06 -19.16 -35.83
CA PRO A 326 27.70 -20.47 -35.63
C PRO A 326 26.76 -21.38 -34.84
N ALA A 327 26.64 -22.63 -35.29
CA ALA A 327 25.94 -23.73 -34.69
C ALA A 327 26.63 -24.23 -33.41
N PRO A 328 25.90 -24.94 -32.51
CA PRO A 328 26.48 -25.43 -31.24
C PRO A 328 27.35 -26.66 -31.49
N SER A 329 28.55 -26.65 -30.92
CA SER A 329 29.46 -27.81 -30.90
C SER A 329 29.00 -28.83 -29.86
N LYS A 330 28.75 -30.05 -30.33
CA LYS A 330 28.70 -31.28 -29.54
C LYS A 330 30.13 -31.69 -29.17
N ARG A 331 30.37 -31.93 -27.91
CA ARG A 331 31.35 -32.88 -27.33
C ARG A 331 31.36 -32.64 -25.82
N SER A 332 31.41 -33.61 -24.96
CA SER A 332 31.59 -35.07 -25.00
C SER A 332 31.17 -35.61 -23.65
N ALA A 333 30.52 -36.76 -23.68
CA ALA A 333 30.26 -37.60 -22.52
C ALA A 333 31.59 -38.11 -21.93
N ALA A 334 31.81 -37.87 -20.65
CA ALA A 334 32.81 -38.62 -19.88
C ALA A 334 32.06 -39.40 -18.80
N LYS A 335 32.04 -40.72 -18.99
CA LYS A 335 31.72 -41.73 -17.98
C LYS A 335 32.80 -41.69 -16.90
N SER A 336 32.41 -41.64 -15.63
CA SER A 336 33.26 -42.14 -14.54
C SER A 336 32.34 -42.68 -13.47
N SER A 337 32.13 -43.92 -13.52
CA SER A 337 32.36 -45.06 -12.60
C SER A 337 31.96 -44.87 -11.15
N ARG A 338 30.96 -45.71 -10.84
CA ARG A 338 30.57 -46.22 -9.53
C ARG A 338 31.79 -46.55 -8.64
N LYS A 339 31.72 -46.07 -7.39
CA LYS A 339 32.28 -46.85 -6.27
C LYS A 339 31.20 -46.93 -5.18
N LYS A 340 30.67 -48.15 -5.06
CA LYS A 340 29.99 -48.64 -3.86
C LYS A 340 31.04 -48.77 -2.77
N ALA A 341 30.76 -48.28 -1.60
CA ALA A 341 31.34 -48.76 -0.36
C ALA A 341 30.27 -48.87 0.68
N ALA A 342 30.16 -49.98 1.15
CA ALA A 342 29.40 -50.77 2.02
C ALA A 342 29.33 -50.21 3.46
N SER A 343 28.18 -50.27 4.03
CA SER A 343 27.75 -50.87 5.31
C SER A 343 28.80 -50.99 6.40
N LYS A 344 28.59 -50.28 7.54
CA LYS A 344 28.80 -50.95 8.86
C LYS A 344 27.72 -50.50 9.83
N ARG A 345 26.93 -51.49 10.22
CA ARG A 345 25.95 -51.54 11.32
C ARG A 345 26.70 -51.69 12.66
N THR A 346 26.05 -51.10 13.69
CA THR A 346 25.86 -51.57 15.06
C THR A 346 26.94 -51.20 16.11
N PRO A 347 26.61 -51.21 17.41
CA PRO A 347 25.37 -51.59 18.06
C PRO A 347 24.84 -50.64 19.18
N ARG A 348 23.61 -50.84 19.48
CA ARG A 348 22.80 -50.58 20.68
C ARG A 348 23.53 -50.91 21.99
N ARG A 349 23.56 -49.99 22.94
CA ARG A 349 23.81 -50.32 24.36
C ARG A 349 22.65 -49.83 25.23
N LYS A 350 21.91 -50.80 25.75
CA LYS A 350 20.99 -50.66 26.90
C LYS A 350 21.80 -50.69 28.17
N SER A 351 21.40 -49.91 29.13
CA SER A 351 21.42 -50.16 30.58
C SER A 351 21.21 -48.81 31.28
N ALA A 352 20.58 -48.64 32.33
CA ALA A 352 19.79 -49.39 33.26
C ALA A 352 19.22 -48.39 34.28
N ALA A 353 18.05 -48.65 34.71
CA ALA A 353 17.35 -47.88 35.76
C ALA A 353 18.10 -47.93 37.08
N LYS A 354 18.06 -46.82 37.83
CA LYS A 354 18.19 -46.91 39.31
C LYS A 354 17.17 -46.01 39.98
N LYS A 355 16.29 -46.64 40.67
CA LYS A 355 15.36 -46.13 41.68
C LYS A 355 16.14 -45.72 42.94
N SER A 356 15.68 -44.72 43.62
CA SER A 356 15.52 -44.63 45.10
C SER A 356 15.19 -43.16 45.40
N ALA A 357 14.08 -42.84 45.93
CA ALA A 357 13.40 -43.14 47.20
C ALA A 357 13.58 -42.00 48.23
N ARG A 358 12.40 -41.54 48.67
CA ARG A 358 12.04 -41.00 49.97
C ARG A 358 12.22 -39.53 50.35
N ARG A 359 11.03 -38.95 50.46
CA ARG A 359 10.64 -37.90 51.44
C ARG A 359 11.02 -38.26 52.88
N PRO A 360 11.10 -37.33 53.83
CA PRO A 360 9.87 -36.87 54.45
C PRO A 360 9.81 -35.37 54.85
N ALA A 361 8.60 -34.99 55.19
CA ALA A 361 8.15 -33.73 55.77
C ALA A 361 8.50 -33.55 57.26
N ARG A 362 8.57 -32.30 57.72
CA ARG A 362 8.14 -31.81 59.08
C ARG A 362 8.07 -30.28 59.01
N LYS A 363 6.92 -29.72 59.11
CA LYS A 363 6.07 -29.30 60.25
C LYS A 363 6.72 -28.29 61.18
N SER A 364 5.99 -27.21 61.37
CA SER A 364 5.64 -26.42 62.58
C SER A 364 6.61 -25.27 62.85
N ALA A 365 6.24 -24.15 63.34
CA ALA A 365 5.05 -23.55 63.92
C ALA A 365 5.39 -22.14 64.38
N ARG A 366 4.42 -21.24 64.31
CA ARG A 366 3.98 -20.29 65.32
C ARG A 366 4.83 -19.12 65.82
N ARG A 367 4.13 -17.98 65.74
CA ARG A 367 4.04 -16.84 66.70
C ARG A 367 5.21 -15.86 66.70
N GLY A 368 5.00 -14.61 66.67
CA GLY A 368 4.01 -13.64 67.14
C GLY A 368 4.73 -12.34 67.44
N LYS A 369 4.17 -11.34 67.04
CA LYS A 369 3.71 -10.07 67.65
C LYS A 369 3.35 -9.10 66.55
#